data_530fbb0506bccc477f1b291390f30eff
#
_entry.id   530fbb0506bccc477f1b291390f30eff
#
_cell.length_a   1.000
_cell.length_b   1.000
_cell.length_c   1.000
_cell.angle_alpha   90.00
_cell.angle_beta   90.00
_cell.angle_gamma   90.00
#
_symmetry.space_group_name_H-M   'P 1'
#
loop_
_entity.id
_entity.type
_entity.pdbx_description
1 polymer ?
#
loop_
_entity_poly.entity_id
_entity_poly.type
_entity_poly.pdbx_seq_one_letter_code
_entity_poly.pdbx_strand_id
1 'polypeptide(L)'
;MSEPRVGIYLIVEFEWPRPFSQEVAQNARKLHDLLQETEWITEVVAASGGLGDGPPSVWIFWLRNYAALDRLFHDHDDPVTHAYNAFFSQMPLVKDKIREQVDFG
;
A
#
# COMPACT_ATOMS: atom_id res chain seq x y z
N MET A 1 -22.95 21.75 -1.55
CA MET A 1 -21.99 21.56 -2.63
C MET A 1 -20.95 20.54 -2.21
N SER A 2 -20.85 19.50 -2.94
CA SER A 2 -19.83 18.48 -2.62
C SER A 2 -18.51 18.87 -3.26
N GLU A 3 -17.44 18.79 -2.49
CA GLU A 3 -16.12 18.98 -3.03
C GLU A 3 -15.74 17.77 -3.89
N PRO A 4 -14.96 17.99 -4.95
CA PRO A 4 -14.42 16.85 -5.69
C PRO A 4 -13.59 16.00 -4.75
N ARG A 5 -13.88 14.72 -4.74
CA ARG A 5 -13.13 13.81 -3.90
C ARG A 5 -11.94 13.30 -4.68
N VAL A 6 -10.92 14.11 -4.64
CA VAL A 6 -9.66 13.75 -5.28
C VAL A 6 -8.78 13.14 -4.20
N GLY A 7 -8.63 11.84 -4.26
CA GLY A 7 -7.73 11.14 -3.36
C GLY A 7 -6.32 11.15 -3.87
N ILE A 8 -5.47 10.43 -3.15
CA ILE A 8 -4.08 10.21 -3.55
C ILE A 8 -3.82 8.73 -3.66
N TYR A 9 -2.86 8.38 -4.49
CA TYR A 9 -2.40 7.01 -4.62
C TYR A 9 -1.00 6.88 -4.05
N LEU A 10 -0.84 5.95 -3.12
CA LEU A 10 0.47 5.49 -2.70
C LEU A 10 0.78 4.24 -3.51
N ILE A 11 1.81 4.31 -4.32
CA ILE A 11 2.21 3.23 -5.20
C ILE A 11 3.51 2.65 -4.66
N VAL A 12 3.45 1.40 -4.19
CA VAL A 12 4.60 0.72 -3.61
C VAL A 12 5.03 -0.39 -4.56
N GLU A 13 6.17 -0.20 -5.20
CA GLU A 13 6.77 -1.20 -6.09
C GLU A 13 7.86 -1.93 -5.34
N PHE A 14 7.90 -3.26 -5.43
CA PHE A 14 8.85 -4.02 -4.63
C PHE A 14 9.19 -5.37 -5.26
N GLU A 15 10.24 -5.99 -4.73
CA GLU A 15 10.60 -7.37 -5.04
C GLU A 15 10.35 -8.25 -3.82
N TRP A 16 9.86 -9.46 -4.08
CA TRP A 16 9.69 -10.44 -3.02
C TRP A 16 11.06 -10.97 -2.59
N PRO A 17 11.24 -11.29 -1.30
CA PRO A 17 12.49 -11.87 -0.84
C PRO A 17 12.68 -13.29 -1.38
N ARG A 18 13.93 -13.68 -1.51
CA ARG A 18 14.31 -15.03 -1.94
C ARG A 18 15.24 -15.62 -0.91
N PRO A 19 14.86 -16.76 -0.29
CA PRO A 19 13.64 -17.53 -0.55
C PRO A 19 12.39 -16.85 0.01
N PHE A 20 11.25 -17.15 -0.59
CA PHE A 20 9.96 -16.67 -0.12
C PHE A 20 9.58 -17.48 1.12
N SER A 21 9.44 -16.83 2.26
CA SER A 21 9.18 -17.50 3.51
C SER A 21 7.69 -17.52 3.86
N GLN A 22 7.33 -18.46 4.74
CA GLN A 22 5.97 -18.52 5.26
C GLN A 22 5.63 -17.26 6.08
N GLU A 23 6.61 -16.71 6.77
CA GLU A 23 6.41 -15.47 7.52
C GLU A 23 6.01 -14.31 6.61
N VAL A 24 6.66 -14.19 5.46
CA VAL A 24 6.30 -13.16 4.47
C VAL A 24 4.87 -13.34 3.99
N ALA A 25 4.47 -14.58 3.69
CA ALA A 25 3.12 -14.89 3.27
C ALA A 25 2.09 -14.53 4.35
N GLN A 26 2.40 -14.83 5.61
CA GLN A 26 1.52 -14.50 6.74
C GLN A 26 1.39 -12.99 6.92
N ASN A 27 2.48 -12.25 6.79
CA ASN A 27 2.44 -10.80 6.91
C ASN A 27 1.65 -10.16 5.76
N ALA A 28 1.77 -10.70 4.56
CA ALA A 28 0.99 -10.23 3.42
C ALA A 28 -0.51 -10.41 3.67
N ARG A 29 -0.90 -11.60 4.15
CA ARG A 29 -2.30 -11.88 4.45
C ARG A 29 -2.83 -11.00 5.58
N LYS A 30 -2.04 -10.83 6.62
CA LYS A 30 -2.44 -9.99 7.76
C LYS A 30 -2.68 -8.55 7.32
N LEU A 31 -1.78 -8.00 6.51
CA LEU A 31 -1.94 -6.66 5.97
C LEU A 31 -3.19 -6.56 5.11
N HIS A 32 -3.38 -7.52 4.20
CA HIS A 32 -4.55 -7.56 3.34
C HIS A 32 -5.85 -7.57 4.16
N ASP A 33 -5.93 -8.44 5.17
CA ASP A 33 -7.14 -8.59 5.97
C ASP A 33 -7.46 -7.30 6.75
N LEU A 34 -6.43 -6.67 7.32
CA LEU A 34 -6.62 -5.39 8.02
C LEU A 34 -7.07 -4.29 7.07
N LEU A 35 -6.56 -4.27 5.84
CA LEU A 35 -6.96 -3.28 4.85
C LEU A 35 -8.43 -3.41 4.46
N GLN A 36 -8.96 -4.64 4.44
CA GLN A 36 -10.37 -4.86 4.15
C GLN A 36 -11.30 -4.26 5.20
N GLU A 37 -10.82 -4.11 6.43
CA GLU A 37 -11.61 -3.59 7.54
C GLU A 37 -11.36 -2.10 7.80
N THR A 38 -10.47 -1.48 7.04
CA THR A 38 -10.02 -0.12 7.31
C THR A 38 -10.77 0.88 6.44
N GLU A 39 -11.51 1.78 7.09
CA GLU A 39 -12.37 2.75 6.40
C GLU A 39 -11.62 3.93 5.79
N TRP A 40 -10.49 4.31 6.39
CA TRP A 40 -9.73 5.48 5.92
C TRP A 40 -8.82 5.17 4.73
N ILE A 41 -8.69 3.89 4.37
CA ILE A 41 -8.07 3.47 3.13
C ILE A 41 -9.20 3.04 2.20
N THR A 42 -9.39 3.76 1.11
CA THR A 42 -10.57 3.56 0.27
C THR A 42 -10.48 2.27 -0.54
N GLU A 43 -9.29 1.99 -1.08
CA GLU A 43 -9.10 0.81 -1.90
C GLU A 43 -7.64 0.42 -1.93
N VAL A 44 -7.38 -0.88 -2.10
CA VAL A 44 -6.04 -1.40 -2.32
C VAL A 44 -6.08 -2.35 -3.50
N VAL A 45 -5.15 -2.16 -4.41
CA VAL A 45 -4.95 -3.05 -5.55
C VAL A 45 -3.55 -3.64 -5.45
N ALA A 46 -3.45 -4.94 -5.60
CA ALA A 46 -2.17 -5.64 -5.58
C ALA A 46 -1.99 -6.39 -6.88
N ALA A 47 -0.81 -6.25 -7.47
CA ALA A 47 -0.48 -6.93 -8.72
C ALA A 47 0.97 -7.40 -8.68
N SER A 48 1.27 -8.45 -9.43
CA SER A 48 2.61 -9.00 -9.50
C SER A 48 2.82 -9.69 -10.83
N GLY A 49 4.05 -9.63 -11.33
CA GLY A 49 4.42 -10.23 -12.60
C GLY A 49 4.06 -9.34 -13.79
N GLY A 50 3.84 -9.96 -14.94
CA GLY A 50 3.53 -9.23 -16.16
C GLY A 50 4.78 -8.76 -16.89
N LEU A 51 4.63 -7.71 -17.68
CA LEU A 51 5.68 -7.16 -18.51
C LEU A 51 5.95 -5.71 -18.14
N GLY A 52 7.18 -5.26 -18.37
CA GLY A 52 7.58 -3.89 -18.16
C GLY A 52 8.81 -3.77 -17.28
N ASP A 53 9.33 -2.56 -17.20
CA ASP A 53 10.51 -2.25 -16.40
C ASP A 53 10.15 -2.05 -14.93
N GLY A 54 11.12 -2.30 -14.07
CA GLY A 54 10.99 -2.06 -12.64
C GLY A 54 10.68 -3.30 -11.84
N PRO A 55 10.43 -3.14 -10.54
CA PRO A 55 10.12 -4.26 -9.66
C PRO A 55 8.86 -5.00 -10.12
N PRO A 56 8.82 -6.33 -9.93
CA PRO A 56 7.73 -7.15 -10.48
C PRO A 56 6.41 -7.02 -9.73
N SER A 57 6.40 -6.47 -8.54
CA SER A 57 5.20 -6.40 -7.73
C SER A 57 4.86 -4.96 -7.39
N VAL A 58 3.56 -4.68 -7.32
CA VAL A 58 3.07 -3.35 -6.98
C VAL A 58 1.81 -3.47 -6.14
N TRP A 59 1.75 -2.68 -5.06
CA TRP A 59 0.52 -2.46 -4.32
C TRP A 59 0.17 -0.98 -4.44
N ILE A 60 -1.08 -0.70 -4.74
CA ILE A 60 -1.56 0.67 -4.90
C ILE A 60 -2.64 0.90 -3.85
N PHE A 61 -2.41 1.88 -2.98
CA PHE A 61 -3.33 2.26 -1.91
C PHE A 61 -4.02 3.55 -2.31
N TRP A 62 -5.33 3.52 -2.42
CA TRP A 62 -6.10 4.72 -2.65
C TRP A 62 -6.51 5.31 -1.31
N LEU A 63 -5.94 6.46 -1.01
CA LEU A 63 -6.12 7.15 0.27
C LEU A 63 -6.95 8.40 0.03
N ARG A 64 -7.72 8.75 1.03
CA ARG A 64 -8.63 9.89 0.93
C ARG A 64 -7.87 11.22 0.84
N ASN A 65 -6.76 11.34 1.57
CA ASN A 65 -5.99 12.58 1.66
C ASN A 65 -4.61 12.30 2.25
N TYR A 66 -3.81 13.36 2.37
CA TYR A 66 -2.46 13.23 2.93
C TYR A 66 -2.47 12.91 4.43
N ALA A 67 -3.52 13.26 5.15
CA ALA A 67 -3.63 12.85 6.56
C ALA A 67 -3.71 11.34 6.70
N ALA A 68 -4.43 10.68 5.79
CA ALA A 68 -4.47 9.21 5.78
C ALA A 68 -3.10 8.61 5.46
N LEU A 69 -2.36 9.23 4.55
CA LEU A 69 -1.00 8.80 4.23
C LEU A 69 -0.09 8.91 5.45
N ASP A 70 -0.15 10.03 6.14
CA ASP A 70 0.63 10.24 7.36
C ASP A 70 0.29 9.20 8.42
N ARG A 71 -0.99 8.90 8.57
CA ARG A 71 -1.44 7.87 9.50
C ARG A 71 -0.86 6.50 9.14
N LEU A 72 -0.89 6.13 7.86
CA LEU A 72 -0.36 4.85 7.42
C LEU A 72 1.13 4.72 7.72
N PHE A 73 1.89 5.78 7.55
CA PHE A 73 3.34 5.75 7.75
C PHE A 73 3.77 5.94 9.20
N HIS A 74 3.03 6.69 9.99
CA HIS A 74 3.55 7.18 11.28
C HIS A 74 2.69 6.87 12.51
N ASP A 75 1.48 6.37 12.34
CA ASP A 75 0.66 6.05 13.51
C ASP A 75 1.04 4.70 14.09
N HIS A 76 2.00 4.69 14.99
CA HIS A 76 2.53 3.46 15.57
C HIS A 76 1.53 2.72 16.46
N ASP A 77 0.41 3.33 16.79
CA ASP A 77 -0.65 2.67 17.54
C ASP A 77 -1.68 1.99 16.64
N ASP A 78 -1.62 2.23 15.34
CA ASP A 78 -2.58 1.66 14.40
C ASP A 78 -2.11 0.27 13.92
N PRO A 79 -2.96 -0.77 14.06
CA PRO A 79 -2.59 -2.10 13.59
C PRO A 79 -2.24 -2.16 12.10
N VAL A 80 -2.88 -1.33 11.27
CA VAL A 80 -2.58 -1.29 9.84
C VAL A 80 -1.16 -0.78 9.60
N THR A 81 -0.75 0.26 10.33
CA THR A 81 0.61 0.79 10.23
C THR A 81 1.64 -0.26 10.63
N HIS A 82 1.38 -1.00 11.71
CA HIS A 82 2.25 -2.09 12.13
C HIS A 82 2.37 -3.16 11.06
N ALA A 83 1.24 -3.58 10.50
CA ALA A 83 1.23 -4.62 9.47
C ALA A 83 1.93 -4.15 8.18
N TYR A 84 1.71 -2.90 7.79
CA TYR A 84 2.38 -2.30 6.64
C TYR A 84 3.90 -2.32 6.81
N ASN A 85 4.37 -1.86 7.95
CA ASN A 85 5.80 -1.82 8.22
C ASN A 85 6.39 -3.22 8.33
N ALA A 86 5.69 -4.15 8.97
CA ALA A 86 6.17 -5.52 9.10
C ALA A 86 6.32 -6.19 7.74
N PHE A 87 5.37 -5.99 6.84
CA PHE A 87 5.42 -6.59 5.52
C PHE A 87 6.53 -5.98 4.65
N PHE A 88 6.50 -4.66 4.49
CA PHE A 88 7.42 -4.02 3.56
C PHE A 88 8.86 -3.96 4.05
N SER A 89 9.10 -4.03 5.36
CA SER A 89 10.47 -4.11 5.89
C SER A 89 11.18 -5.41 5.52
N GLN A 90 10.46 -6.45 5.12
CA GLN A 90 11.03 -7.71 4.71
C GLN A 90 11.41 -7.75 3.23
N MET A 91 11.01 -6.74 2.46
CA MET A 91 11.26 -6.72 1.03
C MET A 91 12.67 -6.22 0.73
N PRO A 92 13.42 -6.90 -0.17
CA PRO A 92 14.78 -6.47 -0.48
C PRO A 92 14.88 -5.17 -1.25
N LEU A 93 13.82 -4.82 -1.96
CA LEU A 93 13.75 -3.57 -2.71
C LEU A 93 12.34 -3.02 -2.62
N VAL A 94 12.21 -1.77 -2.19
CA VAL A 94 10.93 -1.08 -2.12
C VAL A 94 11.10 0.32 -2.68
N LYS A 95 10.21 0.69 -3.60
CA LYS A 95 10.16 2.03 -4.17
C LYS A 95 8.76 2.59 -4.00
N ASP A 96 8.66 3.68 -3.27
CA ASP A 96 7.38 4.35 -3.02
C ASP A 96 7.25 5.58 -3.88
N LYS A 97 6.06 5.82 -4.37
CA LYS A 97 5.73 7.08 -5.01
C LYS A 97 4.30 7.46 -4.70
N ILE A 98 4.03 8.75 -4.70
CA ILE A 98 2.71 9.28 -4.40
C ILE A 98 2.25 10.08 -5.60
N ARG A 99 1.01 9.85 -6.01
CA ARG A 99 0.40 10.59 -7.12
C ARG A 99 -0.99 11.05 -6.70
N GLU A 100 -1.33 12.23 -7.11
CA GLU A 100 -2.67 12.75 -6.86
C GLU A 100 -3.61 12.27 -7.95
N GLN A 101 -4.81 11.96 -7.57
CA GLN A 101 -5.82 11.49 -8.50
C GLN A 101 -6.15 12.60 -9.49
N VAL A 102 -6.27 12.25 -10.76
CA VAL A 102 -6.71 13.21 -11.78
C VAL A 102 -8.23 13.19 -11.82
N ASP A 103 -8.80 14.37 -11.70
CA ASP A 103 -10.25 14.55 -11.83
C ASP A 103 -10.54 15.03 -13.25
N PHE A 104 -11.25 14.21 -13.99
CA PHE A 104 -11.62 14.55 -15.38
C PHE A 104 -12.93 15.32 -15.50
N GLY A 105 -13.47 15.73 -14.40
CA GLY A 105 -14.72 16.48 -14.34
C GLY A 105 -15.87 15.63 -13.86
#